data_f2fa6795d4f7c898d8f6fc58634bce1b
#
_entry.id   f2fa6795d4f7c898d8f6fc58634bce1b
#
_cell.length_a   1.000
_cell.length_b   1.000
_cell.length_c   1.000
_cell.angle_alpha   90.00
_cell.angle_beta   90.00
_cell.angle_gamma   90.00
#
_symmetry.space_group_name_H-M   'P 1'
#
loop_
_entity.id
_entity.type
_entity.pdbx_description
1 polymer ?
#
loop_
_entity_poly.entity_id
_entity_poly.type
_entity_poly.pdbx_seq_one_letter_code
_entity_poly.pdbx_strand_id
1 'polypeptide(L)'
;MKKAIIVPNYLKSESIEFCQTAKEMLCGLGYDVCILAESEIPTQKADFAIVLGGDGTILRACKKLYMLDIPILEINFGNLGFLTACNPDTAIESINKVVNGEFETENRIMLKCRVLRGGNEVGSFVALNEVALFRSTLKKAISAEIYINGMHVENVLGDGVIVATPTGSTSYNMSAGGSVLMPESDNMVITPLSPMRFVCASIVTQAGDDIEIRVKINAALDGSTVSLEIDGNSSFDIYDGDILKIEKAEKNAKIIKVNDTSFYHILRKKLSKE
;
A
#
# COMPACT_ATOMS: atom_id res chain seq x y z
N MET A 1 -27.46 14.41 -3.49
CA MET A 1 -27.30 14.30 -2.03
C MET A 1 -25.81 14.05 -1.78
N LYS A 2 -25.18 14.79 -0.88
CA LYS A 2 -23.78 14.61 -0.52
C LYS A 2 -23.60 13.25 0.15
N LYS A 3 -22.52 12.53 -0.15
CA LYS A 3 -22.26 11.18 0.38
C LYS A 3 -20.89 11.11 1.03
N ALA A 4 -20.81 10.46 2.18
CA ALA A 4 -19.54 10.16 2.84
C ALA A 4 -19.48 8.69 3.23
N ILE A 5 -18.26 8.13 3.22
CA ILE A 5 -17.98 6.77 3.68
C ILE A 5 -17.15 6.87 4.95
N ILE A 6 -17.45 6.05 5.95
CA ILE A 6 -16.59 5.89 7.13
C ILE A 6 -16.08 4.44 7.16
N VAL A 7 -14.77 4.29 7.30
CA VAL A 7 -14.08 2.99 7.40
C VAL A 7 -13.44 2.89 8.78
N PRO A 8 -14.11 2.32 9.78
CA PRO A 8 -13.54 2.17 11.11
C PRO A 8 -12.57 1.00 11.19
N ASN A 9 -11.65 1.06 12.14
CA ASN A 9 -10.90 -0.11 12.57
C ASN A 9 -11.71 -0.84 13.65
N TYR A 10 -12.34 -1.94 13.27
CA TYR A 10 -13.19 -2.73 14.17
C TYR A 10 -12.43 -3.41 15.34
N LEU A 11 -11.09 -3.42 15.31
CA LEU A 11 -10.26 -3.95 16.39
C LEU A 11 -9.96 -2.91 17.49
N LYS A 12 -10.35 -1.64 17.28
CA LYS A 12 -10.10 -0.53 18.23
C LYS A 12 -11.42 0.10 18.68
N SER A 13 -11.72 0.03 20.00
CA SER A 13 -12.91 0.63 20.58
C SER A 13 -13.04 2.12 20.29
N GLU A 14 -11.93 2.87 20.45
CA GLU A 14 -11.87 4.31 20.21
C GLU A 14 -12.25 4.69 18.76
N SER A 15 -11.85 3.86 17.80
CA SER A 15 -12.22 4.04 16.38
C SER A 15 -13.74 3.83 16.17
N ILE A 16 -14.33 2.86 16.85
CA ILE A 16 -15.77 2.56 16.76
C ILE A 16 -16.59 3.68 17.43
N GLU A 17 -16.17 4.14 18.59
CA GLU A 17 -16.83 5.24 19.31
C GLU A 17 -16.79 6.53 18.48
N PHE A 18 -15.62 6.88 17.95
CA PHE A 18 -15.47 8.07 17.11
C PHE A 18 -16.24 7.95 15.78
N CYS A 19 -16.37 6.74 15.23
CA CYS A 19 -17.18 6.47 14.04
C CYS A 19 -18.62 6.95 14.21
N GLN A 20 -19.23 6.70 15.38
CA GLN A 20 -20.58 7.14 15.66
C GLN A 20 -20.67 8.67 15.74
N THR A 21 -19.72 9.32 16.41
CA THR A 21 -19.61 10.78 16.49
C THR A 21 -19.47 11.43 15.10
N ALA A 22 -18.57 10.88 14.28
CA ALA A 22 -18.37 11.38 12.91
C ALA A 22 -19.62 11.20 12.04
N LYS A 23 -20.33 10.08 12.18
CA LYS A 23 -21.59 9.83 11.47
C LYS A 23 -22.65 10.84 11.85
N GLU A 24 -22.89 11.06 13.14
CA GLU A 24 -23.90 12.01 13.63
C GLU A 24 -23.61 13.42 13.15
N MET A 25 -22.34 13.85 13.22
CA MET A 25 -21.88 15.14 12.71
C MET A 25 -22.18 15.30 11.21
N LEU A 26 -21.76 14.33 10.38
CA LEU A 26 -21.94 14.38 8.94
C LEU A 26 -23.41 14.33 8.54
N CYS A 27 -24.22 13.50 9.20
CA CYS A 27 -25.68 13.47 9.00
C CYS A 27 -26.32 14.83 9.34
N GLY A 28 -25.90 15.47 10.44
CA GLY A 28 -26.33 16.84 10.80
C GLY A 28 -25.96 17.90 9.75
N LEU A 29 -24.90 17.67 8.97
CA LEU A 29 -24.45 18.51 7.85
C LEU A 29 -25.08 18.13 6.50
N GLY A 30 -26.03 17.17 6.49
CA GLY A 30 -26.79 16.77 5.31
C GLY A 30 -26.11 15.74 4.42
N TYR A 31 -25.13 15.01 4.93
CA TYR A 31 -24.51 13.88 4.22
C TYR A 31 -25.31 12.59 4.44
N ASP A 32 -25.43 11.79 3.38
CA ASP A 32 -25.76 10.36 3.45
C ASP A 32 -24.48 9.59 3.81
N VAL A 33 -24.45 8.96 4.97
CA VAL A 33 -23.23 8.34 5.54
C VAL A 33 -23.32 6.83 5.53
N CYS A 34 -22.42 6.20 4.80
CA CYS A 34 -22.22 4.75 4.79
C CYS A 34 -21.05 4.37 5.70
N ILE A 35 -21.28 3.48 6.67
CA ILE A 35 -20.20 2.85 7.44
C ILE A 35 -19.86 1.54 6.73
N LEU A 36 -18.61 1.43 6.25
CA LEU A 36 -18.17 0.27 5.48
C LEU A 36 -17.75 -0.87 6.41
N ALA A 37 -18.37 -2.02 6.27
CA ALA A 37 -17.94 -3.24 6.96
C ALA A 37 -16.57 -3.73 6.45
N GLU A 38 -15.87 -4.54 7.27
CA GLU A 38 -14.50 -4.96 6.96
C GLU A 38 -14.40 -5.76 5.65
N SER A 39 -15.38 -6.58 5.31
CA SER A 39 -15.44 -7.38 4.08
C SER A 39 -16.12 -6.67 2.91
N GLU A 40 -16.70 -5.50 3.14
CA GLU A 40 -17.52 -4.81 2.14
C GLU A 40 -16.64 -3.98 1.18
N ILE A 41 -17.04 -3.99 -0.10
CA ILE A 41 -16.45 -3.14 -1.15
C ILE A 41 -17.56 -2.18 -1.60
N PRO A 42 -17.35 -0.85 -1.50
CA PRO A 42 -18.36 0.10 -1.90
C PRO A 42 -18.56 0.07 -3.42
N THR A 43 -19.81 0.14 -3.86
CA THR A 43 -20.19 0.15 -5.28
C THR A 43 -20.57 1.53 -5.78
N GLN A 44 -20.73 2.49 -4.90
CA GLN A 44 -21.15 3.86 -5.22
C GLN A 44 -20.06 4.88 -4.85
N LYS A 45 -19.96 5.92 -5.67
CA LYS A 45 -19.09 7.07 -5.37
C LYS A 45 -19.57 7.82 -4.14
N ALA A 46 -18.64 8.35 -3.38
CA ALA A 46 -18.86 9.33 -2.31
C ALA A 46 -17.99 10.57 -2.56
N ASP A 47 -18.32 11.66 -1.92
CA ASP A 47 -17.54 12.91 -2.03
C ASP A 47 -16.18 12.74 -1.35
N PHE A 48 -16.14 11.99 -0.23
CA PHE A 48 -14.91 11.58 0.46
C PHE A 48 -15.16 10.36 1.35
N ALA A 49 -14.06 9.77 1.82
CA ALA A 49 -14.08 8.74 2.84
C ALA A 49 -13.24 9.18 4.06
N ILE A 50 -13.69 8.79 5.26
CA ILE A 50 -12.94 8.95 6.52
C ILE A 50 -12.50 7.57 6.96
N VAL A 51 -11.19 7.38 7.11
CA VAL A 51 -10.59 6.13 7.61
C VAL A 51 -10.14 6.36 9.04
N LEU A 52 -10.70 5.58 9.96
CA LEU A 52 -10.45 5.67 11.40
C LEU A 52 -9.53 4.53 11.83
N GLY A 53 -8.24 4.78 11.94
CA GLY A 53 -7.30 3.71 12.29
C GLY A 53 -5.85 4.14 12.20
N GLY A 54 -4.98 3.28 11.74
CA GLY A 54 -3.57 3.55 11.45
C GLY A 54 -3.21 3.03 10.06
N ASP A 55 -1.89 3.00 9.74
CA ASP A 55 -1.38 2.65 8.41
C ASP A 55 -2.02 1.37 7.84
N GLY A 56 -2.18 0.30 8.62
CA GLY A 56 -2.83 -0.94 8.13
C GLY A 56 -4.30 -0.77 7.76
N THR A 57 -5.04 0.17 8.39
CA THR A 57 -6.45 0.42 8.07
C THR A 57 -6.57 1.21 6.76
N ILE A 58 -5.71 2.22 6.58
CA ILE A 58 -5.71 2.99 5.34
C ILE A 58 -5.26 2.16 4.14
N LEU A 59 -4.29 1.24 4.30
CA LEU A 59 -3.90 0.31 3.23
C LEU A 59 -5.09 -0.51 2.72
N ARG A 60 -5.89 -1.07 3.65
CA ARG A 60 -7.11 -1.82 3.29
C ARG A 60 -8.18 -0.93 2.66
N ALA A 61 -8.36 0.28 3.17
CA ALA A 61 -9.33 1.23 2.64
C ALA A 61 -8.96 1.68 1.22
N CYS A 62 -7.69 2.01 0.96
CA CYS A 62 -7.23 2.38 -0.37
C CYS A 62 -7.52 1.31 -1.42
N LYS A 63 -7.25 0.03 -1.12
CA LYS A 63 -7.57 -1.09 -2.02
C LYS A 63 -9.05 -1.18 -2.40
N LYS A 64 -9.95 -0.73 -1.52
CA LYS A 64 -11.40 -0.75 -1.74
C LYS A 64 -11.92 0.49 -2.48
N LEU A 65 -11.28 1.63 -2.27
CA LEU A 65 -11.80 2.94 -2.66
C LEU A 65 -11.15 3.50 -3.93
N TYR A 66 -9.92 3.08 -4.28
CA TYR A 66 -9.14 3.72 -5.37
C TYR A 66 -9.85 3.67 -6.73
N MET A 67 -10.55 2.58 -7.06
CA MET A 67 -11.28 2.46 -8.33
C MET A 67 -12.46 3.44 -8.43
N LEU A 68 -13.03 3.84 -7.31
CA LEU A 68 -14.12 4.82 -7.25
C LEU A 68 -13.62 6.26 -7.23
N ASP A 69 -12.29 6.47 -7.16
CA ASP A 69 -11.66 7.78 -7.16
C ASP A 69 -12.09 8.66 -5.97
N ILE A 70 -12.33 8.02 -4.82
CA ILE A 70 -12.81 8.68 -3.59
C ILE A 70 -11.61 9.19 -2.79
N PRO A 71 -11.52 10.50 -2.48
CA PRO A 71 -10.47 11.04 -1.63
C PRO A 71 -10.66 10.59 -0.18
N ILE A 72 -9.55 10.27 0.50
CA ILE A 72 -9.52 9.63 1.81
C ILE A 72 -8.87 10.54 2.83
N LEU A 73 -9.61 10.88 3.90
CA LEU A 73 -9.07 11.49 5.12
C LEU A 73 -8.72 10.38 6.12
N GLU A 74 -7.45 10.27 6.53
CA GLU A 74 -7.05 9.39 7.61
C GLU A 74 -7.06 10.11 8.95
N ILE A 75 -7.72 9.51 9.95
CA ILE A 75 -7.66 9.89 11.36
C ILE A 75 -6.97 8.75 12.11
N ASN A 76 -5.75 9.00 12.58
CA ASN A 76 -4.91 7.97 13.16
C ASN A 76 -5.13 7.82 14.65
N PHE A 77 -5.67 6.67 15.08
CA PHE A 77 -5.85 6.27 16.48
C PHE A 77 -4.65 5.46 17.03
N GLY A 78 -3.45 5.76 16.58
CA GLY A 78 -2.24 5.07 17.02
C GLY A 78 -1.00 5.94 16.90
N ASN A 79 0.14 5.30 16.69
CA ASN A 79 1.40 6.02 16.45
C ASN A 79 1.35 6.76 15.12
N LEU A 80 2.00 7.91 15.04
CA LEU A 80 2.11 8.71 13.82
C LEU A 80 2.52 7.85 12.63
N GLY A 81 1.67 7.79 11.59
CA GLY A 81 1.95 7.11 10.31
C GLY A 81 2.54 8.05 9.27
N PHE A 82 3.03 7.48 8.17
CA PHE A 82 3.47 8.27 7.01
C PHE A 82 2.29 8.80 6.15
N LEU A 83 1.10 8.24 6.34
CA LEU A 83 -0.13 8.63 5.64
C LEU A 83 -1.04 9.49 6.51
N THR A 84 -0.68 9.72 7.77
CA THR A 84 -1.54 10.37 8.77
C THR A 84 -1.80 11.84 8.43
N ALA A 85 -3.07 12.18 8.21
CA ALA A 85 -3.51 13.56 8.00
C ALA A 85 -3.77 14.27 9.35
N CYS A 86 -4.36 13.56 10.32
CA CYS A 86 -4.69 14.10 11.64
C CYS A 86 -4.78 13.01 12.71
N ASN A 87 -4.82 13.44 13.96
CA ASN A 87 -5.05 12.60 15.14
C ASN A 87 -6.48 12.84 15.69
N PRO A 88 -6.93 12.08 16.70
CA PRO A 88 -8.26 12.25 17.28
C PRO A 88 -8.54 13.65 17.81
N ASP A 89 -7.53 14.34 18.39
CA ASP A 89 -7.70 15.68 18.98
C ASP A 89 -8.02 16.74 17.91
N THR A 90 -7.54 16.57 16.68
CA THR A 90 -7.76 17.50 15.56
C THR A 90 -8.80 16.97 14.56
N ALA A 91 -9.40 15.81 14.83
CA ALA A 91 -10.28 15.11 13.90
C ALA A 91 -11.51 15.91 13.50
N ILE A 92 -12.21 16.51 14.47
CA ILE A 92 -13.43 17.30 14.23
C ILE A 92 -13.11 18.54 13.36
N GLU A 93 -12.01 19.24 13.65
CA GLU A 93 -11.55 20.37 12.84
C GLU A 93 -11.23 19.92 11.41
N SER A 94 -10.53 18.80 11.28
CA SER A 94 -10.15 18.22 9.99
C SER A 94 -11.37 17.82 9.14
N ILE A 95 -12.39 17.21 9.76
CA ILE A 95 -13.65 16.88 9.09
C ILE A 95 -14.36 18.16 8.61
N ASN A 96 -14.41 19.21 9.44
CA ASN A 96 -15.00 20.50 9.05
C ASN A 96 -14.26 21.11 7.85
N LYS A 97 -12.94 21.10 7.81
CA LYS A 97 -12.16 21.55 6.66
C LYS A 97 -12.55 20.79 5.39
N VAL A 98 -12.66 19.45 5.49
CA VAL A 98 -13.06 18.61 4.34
C VAL A 98 -14.47 18.94 3.86
N VAL A 99 -15.43 19.10 4.77
CA VAL A 99 -16.82 19.46 4.44
C VAL A 99 -16.91 20.84 3.76
N ASN A 100 -16.06 21.77 4.16
CA ASN A 100 -15.98 23.12 3.58
C ASN A 100 -15.19 23.19 2.26
N GLY A 101 -14.52 22.08 1.87
CA GLY A 101 -13.65 22.05 0.68
C GLY A 101 -12.26 22.69 0.92
N GLU A 102 -11.86 22.86 2.18
CA GLU A 102 -10.60 23.47 2.61
C GLU A 102 -9.52 22.37 2.76
N PHE A 103 -9.19 21.67 1.67
CA PHE A 103 -8.19 20.61 1.65
C PHE A 103 -7.54 20.47 0.29
N GLU A 104 -6.35 19.87 0.28
CA GLU A 104 -5.68 19.42 -0.92
C GLU A 104 -5.71 17.89 -1.00
N THR A 105 -5.51 17.35 -2.19
CA THR A 105 -5.39 15.90 -2.38
C THR A 105 -4.00 15.54 -2.90
N GLU A 106 -3.38 14.58 -2.27
CA GLU A 106 -2.16 13.93 -2.72
C GLU A 106 -2.49 12.65 -3.49
N ASN A 107 -1.97 12.53 -4.71
CA ASN A 107 -2.11 11.33 -5.51
C ASN A 107 -1.00 10.33 -5.15
N ARG A 108 -1.37 9.15 -4.69
CA ARG A 108 -0.45 8.06 -4.38
C ARG A 108 -0.59 6.97 -5.43
N ILE A 109 0.47 6.69 -6.18
CA ILE A 109 0.44 5.57 -7.12
C ILE A 109 0.22 4.27 -6.37
N MET A 110 -0.42 3.32 -7.05
CA MET A 110 -0.60 1.96 -6.56
C MET A 110 0.02 0.98 -7.55
N LEU A 111 0.43 -0.19 -7.07
CA LEU A 111 0.89 -1.29 -7.90
C LEU A 111 -0.27 -2.22 -8.22
N LYS A 112 -0.29 -2.76 -9.44
CA LYS A 112 -1.07 -3.92 -9.83
C LYS A 112 -0.12 -5.07 -10.09
N CYS A 113 -0.34 -6.19 -9.41
CA CYS A 113 0.44 -7.40 -9.58
C CYS A 113 -0.45 -8.52 -10.10
N ARG A 114 -0.07 -9.11 -11.23
CA ARG A 114 -0.71 -10.31 -11.80
C ARG A 114 0.25 -11.48 -11.71
N VAL A 115 -0.26 -12.62 -11.29
CA VAL A 115 0.50 -13.87 -11.23
C VAL A 115 0.08 -14.74 -12.41
N LEU A 116 1.04 -15.11 -13.26
CA LEU A 116 0.84 -16.00 -14.40
C LEU A 116 1.45 -17.36 -14.11
N ARG A 117 0.67 -18.43 -14.30
CA ARG A 117 1.08 -19.82 -14.16
C ARG A 117 0.74 -20.59 -15.41
N GLY A 118 1.76 -21.13 -16.10
CA GLY A 118 1.56 -21.80 -17.40
C GLY A 118 0.89 -20.89 -18.45
N GLY A 119 1.13 -19.58 -18.40
CA GLY A 119 0.56 -18.58 -19.30
C GLY A 119 -0.85 -18.07 -18.91
N ASN A 120 -1.49 -18.65 -17.90
CA ASN A 120 -2.81 -18.22 -17.43
C ASN A 120 -2.68 -17.33 -16.18
N GLU A 121 -3.51 -16.30 -16.07
CA GLU A 121 -3.62 -15.47 -14.86
C GLU A 121 -4.31 -16.25 -13.76
N VAL A 122 -3.61 -16.49 -12.64
CA VAL A 122 -4.10 -17.24 -11.48
C VAL A 122 -4.32 -16.34 -10.25
N GLY A 123 -3.88 -15.09 -10.30
CA GLY A 123 -4.09 -14.10 -9.25
C GLY A 123 -3.88 -12.69 -9.76
N SER A 124 -4.64 -11.74 -9.21
CA SER A 124 -4.52 -10.32 -9.48
C SER A 124 -4.71 -9.53 -8.19
N PHE A 125 -3.77 -8.64 -7.89
CA PHE A 125 -3.68 -7.94 -6.62
C PHE A 125 -3.33 -6.46 -6.82
N VAL A 126 -3.67 -5.64 -5.83
CA VAL A 126 -3.34 -4.21 -5.81
C VAL A 126 -2.67 -3.87 -4.49
N ALA A 127 -1.59 -3.10 -4.54
CA ALA A 127 -0.84 -2.65 -3.38
C ALA A 127 -0.71 -1.12 -3.35
N LEU A 128 -0.83 -0.51 -2.17
CA LEU A 128 -0.46 0.88 -1.94
C LEU A 128 1.02 0.99 -1.56
N ASN A 129 1.54 0.05 -0.77
CA ASN A 129 2.93 0.04 -0.36
C ASN A 129 3.79 -0.81 -1.30
N GLU A 130 3.67 -2.14 -1.19
CA GLU A 130 4.59 -3.05 -1.87
C GLU A 130 3.97 -4.41 -2.23
N VAL A 131 4.59 -5.01 -3.22
CA VAL A 131 4.50 -6.42 -3.57
C VAL A 131 5.81 -7.08 -3.16
N ALA A 132 5.78 -8.02 -2.22
CA ALA A 132 6.96 -8.70 -1.71
C ALA A 132 6.90 -10.20 -2.04
N LEU A 133 7.88 -10.67 -2.81
CA LEU A 133 8.12 -12.08 -3.06
C LEU A 133 9.22 -12.57 -2.12
N PHE A 134 8.96 -13.60 -1.33
CA PHE A 134 9.97 -14.15 -0.43
C PHE A 134 9.77 -15.63 -0.14
N ARG A 135 10.86 -16.28 0.29
CA ARG A 135 10.83 -17.67 0.72
C ARG A 135 10.05 -17.80 2.04
N SER A 136 9.16 -18.77 2.11
CA SER A 136 8.41 -19.08 3.34
C SER A 136 9.19 -19.93 4.33
N THR A 137 10.33 -20.48 3.91
CA THR A 137 11.19 -21.34 4.76
C THR A 137 12.64 -20.91 4.68
N LEU A 138 13.38 -21.00 5.79
CA LEU A 138 14.79 -20.61 5.87
C LEU A 138 15.75 -21.54 5.12
N LYS A 139 15.27 -22.68 4.61
CA LYS A 139 16.16 -23.75 4.11
C LYS A 139 16.87 -23.41 2.80
N LYS A 140 16.31 -22.58 1.93
CA LYS A 140 16.94 -22.29 0.61
C LYS A 140 16.53 -20.93 0.05
N ALA A 141 17.50 -20.31 -0.65
CA ALA A 141 17.32 -19.10 -1.42
C ALA A 141 16.39 -19.36 -2.62
N ILE A 142 15.63 -18.34 -3.00
CA ILE A 142 14.90 -18.32 -4.26
C ILE A 142 15.73 -17.63 -5.33
N SER A 143 15.48 -17.97 -6.60
CA SER A 143 16.04 -17.26 -7.74
C SER A 143 14.91 -16.47 -8.42
N ALA A 144 15.09 -15.16 -8.53
CA ALA A 144 14.17 -14.24 -9.19
C ALA A 144 14.90 -13.53 -10.33
N GLU A 145 14.49 -13.80 -11.57
CA GLU A 145 14.99 -13.08 -12.74
C GLU A 145 14.10 -11.84 -12.94
N ILE A 146 14.72 -10.66 -12.92
CA ILE A 146 14.02 -9.37 -13.02
C ILE A 146 14.17 -8.82 -14.43
N TYR A 147 13.05 -8.46 -15.03
CA TYR A 147 12.97 -7.80 -16.33
C TYR A 147 12.24 -6.47 -16.17
N ILE A 148 12.70 -5.43 -16.86
CA ILE A 148 12.05 -4.13 -16.96
C ILE A 148 11.83 -3.85 -18.44
N ASN A 149 10.59 -3.61 -18.86
CA ASN A 149 10.18 -3.40 -20.25
C ASN A 149 10.70 -4.51 -21.19
N GLY A 150 10.66 -5.77 -20.72
CA GLY A 150 11.13 -6.94 -21.45
C GLY A 150 12.65 -7.12 -21.49
N MET A 151 13.44 -6.18 -20.96
CA MET A 151 14.88 -6.28 -20.86
C MET A 151 15.28 -6.96 -19.54
N HIS A 152 16.09 -8.02 -19.60
CA HIS A 152 16.66 -8.65 -18.41
C HIS A 152 17.63 -7.68 -17.71
N VAL A 153 17.41 -7.44 -16.43
CA VAL A 153 18.16 -6.47 -15.63
C VAL A 153 19.03 -7.17 -14.58
N GLU A 154 18.48 -8.13 -13.82
CA GLU A 154 19.18 -8.73 -12.71
C GLU A 154 18.66 -10.14 -12.39
N ASN A 155 19.53 -10.99 -11.81
CA ASN A 155 19.21 -12.29 -11.23
C ASN A 155 19.45 -12.25 -9.73
N VAL A 156 18.42 -12.12 -8.94
CA VAL A 156 18.49 -12.16 -7.50
C VAL A 156 18.43 -13.60 -7.01
N LEU A 157 19.52 -14.06 -6.39
CA LEU A 157 19.55 -15.29 -5.60
C LEU A 157 19.60 -14.87 -4.13
N GLY A 158 18.53 -15.07 -3.37
CA GLY A 158 18.43 -14.57 -2.01
C GLY A 158 17.14 -14.97 -1.31
N ASP A 159 16.70 -14.16 -0.34
CA ASP A 159 15.48 -14.40 0.40
C ASP A 159 14.24 -13.95 -0.39
N GLY A 160 14.38 -13.00 -1.30
CA GLY A 160 13.27 -12.48 -2.10
C GLY A 160 13.57 -11.19 -2.84
N VAL A 161 12.48 -10.55 -3.27
CA VAL A 161 12.47 -9.25 -3.95
C VAL A 161 11.24 -8.47 -3.53
N ILE A 162 11.40 -7.18 -3.25
CA ILE A 162 10.31 -6.23 -3.02
C ILE A 162 10.20 -5.32 -4.23
N VAL A 163 8.98 -5.06 -4.70
CA VAL A 163 8.66 -3.93 -5.57
C VAL A 163 7.74 -2.99 -4.81
N ALA A 164 8.19 -1.78 -4.55
CA ALA A 164 7.47 -0.82 -3.74
C ALA A 164 7.13 0.46 -4.51
N THR A 165 6.00 1.07 -4.13
CA THR A 165 5.63 2.43 -4.50
C THR A 165 6.46 3.45 -3.71
N PRO A 166 6.41 4.75 -4.02
CA PRO A 166 6.99 5.79 -3.19
C PRO A 166 6.40 5.79 -1.76
N THR A 167 5.11 5.50 -1.61
CA THR A 167 4.46 5.34 -0.29
C THR A 167 5.07 4.18 0.47
N GLY A 168 5.22 3.01 -0.16
CA GLY A 168 5.82 1.81 0.42
C GLY A 168 7.33 1.89 0.59
N SER A 169 7.99 2.89 -0.02
CA SER A 169 9.44 3.05 0.13
C SER A 169 9.88 3.23 1.59
N THR A 170 9.00 3.71 2.46
CA THR A 170 9.19 3.86 3.91
C THR A 170 8.66 2.70 4.75
N SER A 171 8.14 1.63 4.12
CA SER A 171 7.62 0.42 4.73
C SER A 171 8.69 -0.70 4.74
N TYR A 172 8.33 -1.90 4.31
CA TYR A 172 9.24 -3.05 4.27
C TYR A 172 10.47 -2.80 3.39
N ASN A 173 10.32 -2.05 2.30
CA ASN A 173 11.42 -1.61 1.45
C ASN A 173 12.54 -0.92 2.25
N MET A 174 12.20 0.02 3.15
CA MET A 174 13.19 0.71 3.98
C MET A 174 13.90 -0.24 4.93
N SER A 175 13.18 -1.17 5.54
CA SER A 175 13.75 -2.19 6.43
C SER A 175 14.69 -3.14 5.69
N ALA A 176 14.44 -3.35 4.39
CA ALA A 176 15.30 -4.14 3.50
C ALA A 176 16.52 -3.36 2.97
N GLY A 177 16.70 -2.09 3.35
CA GLY A 177 17.80 -1.24 2.89
C GLY A 177 17.56 -0.57 1.53
N GLY A 178 16.31 -0.57 1.05
CA GLY A 178 15.92 0.10 -0.19
C GLY A 178 15.86 1.62 -0.06
N SER A 179 15.90 2.30 -1.19
CA SER A 179 15.85 3.78 -1.25
C SER A 179 14.50 4.31 -0.78
N VAL A 180 14.52 5.41 -0.02
CA VAL A 180 13.34 6.19 0.33
C VAL A 180 13.02 7.15 -0.81
N LEU A 181 11.78 7.13 -1.28
CA LEU A 181 11.29 7.98 -2.35
C LEU A 181 10.33 9.04 -1.79
N MET A 182 10.27 10.18 -2.46
CA MET A 182 9.24 11.19 -2.16
C MET A 182 7.85 10.62 -2.48
N PRO A 183 6.88 10.76 -1.58
CA PRO A 183 5.57 10.11 -1.71
C PRO A 183 4.82 10.40 -3.00
N GLU A 184 5.04 11.58 -3.59
CA GLU A 184 4.38 12.03 -4.83
C GLU A 184 5.22 11.76 -6.09
N SER A 185 6.39 11.12 -5.95
CA SER A 185 7.21 10.81 -7.12
C SER A 185 6.56 9.72 -7.98
N ASP A 186 6.76 9.80 -9.29
CA ASP A 186 6.21 8.84 -10.27
C ASP A 186 7.26 7.76 -10.59
N ASN A 187 7.69 7.04 -9.53
CA ASN A 187 8.71 6.00 -9.58
C ASN A 187 8.25 4.73 -8.85
N MET A 188 8.92 3.63 -9.14
CA MET A 188 8.87 2.39 -8.36
C MET A 188 10.28 2.04 -7.90
N VAL A 189 10.40 1.25 -6.83
CA VAL A 189 11.70 0.78 -6.35
C VAL A 189 11.68 -0.74 -6.21
N ILE A 190 12.70 -1.40 -6.75
CA ILE A 190 12.91 -2.85 -6.69
C ILE A 190 14.07 -3.06 -5.73
N THR A 191 13.85 -3.81 -4.65
CA THR A 191 14.84 -4.06 -3.61
C THR A 191 15.01 -5.56 -3.38
N PRO A 192 16.21 -6.11 -3.61
CA PRO A 192 16.53 -7.49 -3.27
C PRO A 192 16.52 -7.74 -1.76
N LEU A 193 16.05 -8.91 -1.34
CA LEU A 193 16.07 -9.34 0.07
C LEU A 193 17.23 -10.31 0.31
N SER A 194 18.18 -9.92 1.18
CA SER A 194 19.33 -10.73 1.60
C SER A 194 20.00 -11.46 0.42
N PRO A 195 20.45 -10.76 -0.64
CA PRO A 195 21.02 -11.41 -1.80
C PRO A 195 22.34 -12.12 -1.45
N MET A 196 22.53 -13.34 -1.95
CA MET A 196 23.75 -14.15 -1.69
C MET A 196 24.95 -13.70 -2.52
N ARG A 197 24.74 -12.86 -3.54
CA ARG A 197 25.79 -12.26 -4.38
C ARG A 197 25.60 -10.75 -4.34
N PHE A 198 26.68 -10.04 -4.68
CA PHE A 198 26.58 -8.59 -4.84
C PHE A 198 25.62 -8.25 -5.97
N VAL A 199 24.61 -7.49 -5.63
CA VAL A 199 23.62 -6.89 -6.53
C VAL A 199 23.46 -5.42 -6.12
N CYS A 200 22.78 -4.60 -6.92
CA CYS A 200 22.40 -3.26 -6.49
C CYS A 200 21.62 -3.30 -5.18
N ALA A 201 21.79 -2.31 -4.31
CA ALA A 201 21.00 -2.19 -3.08
C ALA A 201 19.50 -2.05 -3.42
N SER A 202 19.20 -1.22 -4.41
CA SER A 202 17.87 -1.09 -5.00
C SER A 202 17.96 -0.48 -6.40
N ILE A 203 16.97 -0.76 -7.23
CA ILE A 203 16.82 -0.17 -8.57
C ILE A 203 15.57 0.73 -8.52
N VAL A 204 15.73 2.01 -8.80
CA VAL A 204 14.61 2.94 -8.97
C VAL A 204 14.29 3.02 -10.45
N THR A 205 13.01 2.81 -10.79
CA THR A 205 12.52 2.86 -12.16
C THR A 205 11.30 3.79 -12.26
N GLN A 206 10.85 4.10 -13.47
CA GLN A 206 9.67 4.93 -13.67
C GLN A 206 8.40 4.16 -13.32
N ALA A 207 7.38 4.82 -12.83
CA ALA A 207 6.10 4.16 -12.52
C ALA A 207 5.40 3.59 -13.77
N GLY A 208 5.72 4.11 -14.95
CA GLY A 208 5.20 3.61 -16.24
C GLY A 208 5.93 2.39 -16.79
N ASP A 209 6.97 1.89 -16.11
CA ASP A 209 7.70 0.70 -16.57
C ASP A 209 6.95 -0.58 -16.19
N ASP A 210 7.02 -1.58 -17.10
CA ASP A 210 6.52 -2.92 -16.84
C ASP A 210 7.62 -3.76 -16.16
N ILE A 211 7.37 -4.21 -14.93
CA ILE A 211 8.28 -5.09 -14.18
C ILE A 211 7.77 -6.52 -14.29
N GLU A 212 8.65 -7.43 -14.72
CA GLU A 212 8.38 -8.86 -14.72
C GLU A 212 9.41 -9.59 -13.86
N ILE A 213 8.91 -10.43 -12.92
CA ILE A 213 9.76 -11.27 -12.08
C ILE A 213 9.44 -12.73 -12.40
N ARG A 214 10.42 -13.47 -12.97
CA ARG A 214 10.31 -14.91 -13.21
C ARG A 214 10.90 -15.67 -12.04
N VAL A 215 10.07 -16.48 -11.43
CA VAL A 215 10.45 -17.23 -10.22
C VAL A 215 11.00 -18.58 -10.59
N LYS A 216 12.18 -18.91 -10.05
CA LYS A 216 12.80 -20.24 -10.17
C LYS A 216 13.01 -20.82 -8.78
N ILE A 217 12.36 -21.92 -8.52
CA ILE A 217 12.48 -22.68 -7.28
C ILE A 217 13.19 -24.00 -7.62
N ASN A 218 14.30 -24.28 -6.95
CA ASN A 218 15.00 -25.54 -7.18
C ASN A 218 14.15 -26.70 -6.65
N ALA A 219 13.46 -27.39 -7.56
CA ALA A 219 12.50 -28.46 -7.27
C ALA A 219 13.10 -29.71 -6.54
N ALA A 220 14.45 -29.83 -6.45
CA ALA A 220 15.08 -30.91 -5.71
C ALA A 220 14.85 -30.84 -4.18
N LEU A 221 13.94 -29.98 -3.71
CA LEU A 221 13.81 -29.59 -2.33
C LEU A 221 12.36 -29.66 -1.87
N ASP A 222 12.09 -30.77 -1.27
CA ASP A 222 10.82 -31.12 -0.64
C ASP A 222 10.27 -29.94 0.18
N GLY A 223 9.11 -29.37 -0.24
CA GLY A 223 8.28 -28.47 0.53
C GLY A 223 8.78 -27.03 0.69
N SER A 224 9.66 -26.49 -0.16
CA SER A 224 9.96 -25.07 -0.15
C SER A 224 8.84 -24.28 -0.84
N THR A 225 8.08 -23.54 -0.06
CA THR A 225 7.07 -22.61 -0.55
C THR A 225 7.66 -21.21 -0.68
N VAL A 226 7.23 -20.50 -1.70
CA VAL A 226 7.50 -19.09 -1.92
C VAL A 226 6.18 -18.36 -1.79
N SER A 227 6.18 -17.27 -1.03
CA SER A 227 4.97 -16.48 -0.80
C SER A 227 5.09 -15.13 -1.49
N LEU A 228 3.98 -14.69 -2.04
CA LEU A 228 3.77 -13.32 -2.48
C LEU A 228 2.93 -12.62 -1.42
N GLU A 229 3.44 -11.57 -0.81
CA GLU A 229 2.68 -10.72 0.10
C GLU A 229 2.38 -9.36 -0.53
N ILE A 230 1.18 -8.86 -0.24
CA ILE A 230 0.66 -7.60 -0.77
C ILE A 230 0.34 -6.68 0.42
N ASP A 231 1.14 -5.63 0.61
CA ASP A 231 1.04 -4.71 1.76
C ASP A 231 1.05 -5.43 3.12
N GLY A 232 1.75 -6.55 3.24
CA GLY A 232 1.83 -7.34 4.48
C GLY A 232 0.52 -7.97 4.97
N ASN A 233 -0.56 -7.93 4.17
CA ASN A 233 -1.90 -8.35 4.61
C ASN A 233 -2.52 -9.51 3.83
N SER A 234 -1.96 -9.87 2.69
CA SER A 234 -2.49 -10.94 1.83
C SER A 234 -1.34 -11.78 1.35
N SER A 235 -1.42 -13.09 1.50
CA SER A 235 -0.42 -14.03 0.98
C SER A 235 -1.00 -14.88 -0.14
N PHE A 236 -0.17 -15.21 -1.12
CA PHE A 236 -0.48 -16.06 -2.24
C PHE A 236 0.71 -16.99 -2.54
N ASP A 237 0.42 -18.28 -2.73
CA ASP A 237 1.47 -19.27 -2.97
C ASP A 237 2.01 -19.18 -4.40
N ILE A 238 3.32 -19.07 -4.50
CA ILE A 238 4.06 -18.99 -5.76
C ILE A 238 4.80 -20.33 -5.97
N TYR A 239 4.77 -20.81 -7.20
CA TYR A 239 5.39 -22.04 -7.61
C TYR A 239 6.49 -21.80 -8.65
N ASP A 240 7.30 -22.86 -8.88
CA ASP A 240 8.35 -22.81 -9.89
C ASP A 240 7.80 -22.48 -11.28
N GLY A 241 8.43 -21.53 -11.96
CA GLY A 241 8.02 -21.06 -13.28
C GLY A 241 6.88 -20.06 -13.29
N ASP A 242 6.33 -19.66 -12.12
CA ASP A 242 5.38 -18.55 -12.04
C ASP A 242 6.05 -17.23 -12.44
N ILE A 243 5.27 -16.36 -13.07
CA ILE A 243 5.71 -15.03 -13.50
C ILE A 243 4.84 -13.99 -12.81
N LEU A 244 5.47 -13.05 -12.12
CA LEU A 244 4.82 -11.87 -11.57
C LEU A 244 4.94 -10.74 -12.59
N LYS A 245 3.82 -10.16 -13.01
CA LYS A 245 3.79 -8.91 -13.78
C LYS A 245 3.31 -7.79 -12.89
N ILE A 246 4.17 -6.80 -12.68
CA ILE A 246 3.93 -5.69 -11.78
C ILE A 246 4.00 -4.40 -12.58
N GLU A 247 2.93 -3.63 -12.50
CA GLU A 247 2.73 -2.37 -13.23
C GLU A 247 2.06 -1.34 -12.31
N LYS A 248 2.09 -0.08 -12.67
CA LYS A 248 1.27 0.95 -12.03
C LYS A 248 -0.21 0.61 -12.21
N ALA A 249 -1.00 0.68 -11.15
CA ALA A 249 -2.44 0.47 -11.22
C ALA A 249 -3.13 1.57 -12.04
N GLU A 250 -4.32 1.27 -12.56
CA GLU A 250 -5.09 2.17 -13.44
C GLU A 250 -5.44 3.52 -12.79
N LYS A 251 -5.55 3.55 -11.46
CA LYS A 251 -5.86 4.76 -10.69
C LYS A 251 -4.95 4.87 -9.48
N ASN A 252 -4.79 6.11 -9.02
CA ASN A 252 -4.07 6.42 -7.80
C ASN A 252 -5.03 6.40 -6.59
N ALA A 253 -4.52 6.13 -5.40
CA ALA A 253 -5.21 6.46 -4.18
C ALA A 253 -5.10 7.98 -3.93
N LYS A 254 -6.20 8.61 -3.56
CA LYS A 254 -6.26 10.05 -3.24
C LYS A 254 -6.28 10.24 -1.74
N ILE A 255 -5.25 10.86 -1.20
CA ILE A 255 -5.13 11.14 0.23
C ILE A 255 -5.42 12.62 0.47
N ILE A 256 -6.34 12.90 1.38
CA ILE A 256 -6.69 14.27 1.79
C ILE A 256 -5.62 14.82 2.73
N LYS A 257 -5.14 16.02 2.43
CA LYS A 257 -4.28 16.82 3.29
C LYS A 257 -5.06 18.03 3.82
N VAL A 258 -5.12 18.16 5.12
CA VAL A 258 -5.74 19.30 5.82
C VAL A 258 -4.72 20.17 6.57
N ASN A 259 -3.45 19.74 6.57
CA ASN A 259 -2.33 20.40 7.26
C ASN A 259 -1.07 20.33 6.39
N ASP A 260 -0.21 21.33 6.48
CA ASP A 260 1.08 21.43 5.75
C ASP A 260 2.22 20.63 6.42
N THR A 261 1.93 19.43 6.91
CA THR A 261 2.98 18.60 7.52
C THR A 261 3.91 18.05 6.46
N SER A 262 5.16 18.51 6.45
CA SER A 262 6.18 18.07 5.50
C SER A 262 6.52 16.58 5.71
N PHE A 263 6.67 15.84 4.60
CA PHE A 263 7.18 14.45 4.60
C PHE A 263 8.51 14.31 5.36
N TYR A 264 9.42 15.25 5.18
CA TYR A 264 10.71 15.23 5.88
C TYR A 264 10.59 15.37 7.40
N HIS A 265 9.59 16.11 7.88
CA HIS A 265 9.31 16.19 9.32
C HIS A 265 8.86 14.83 9.87
N ILE A 266 7.94 14.14 9.17
CA ILE A 266 7.47 12.81 9.55
C ILE A 266 8.62 11.81 9.49
N LEU A 267 9.41 11.81 8.41
CA LEU A 267 10.56 10.93 8.23
C LEU A 267 11.57 11.10 9.39
N ARG A 268 11.95 12.33 9.69
CA ARG A 268 12.86 12.63 10.82
C ARG A 268 12.32 12.09 12.13
N LYS A 269 11.03 12.36 12.45
CA LYS A 269 10.41 11.90 13.69
C LYS A 269 10.37 10.37 13.80
N LYS A 270 10.19 9.68 12.69
CA LYS A 270 10.19 8.21 12.62
C LYS A 270 11.59 7.62 12.76
N LEU A 271 12.61 8.26 12.21
CA LEU A 271 14.00 7.78 12.24
C LEU A 271 14.73 8.12 13.54
N SER A 272 14.40 9.24 14.19
CA SER A 272 15.10 9.71 15.39
C SER A 272 14.76 8.94 16.67
N LYS A 273 13.77 8.04 16.66
CA LYS A 273 13.29 7.31 17.87
C LYS A 273 12.96 8.22 19.06
N GLU A 274 12.70 9.51 18.79
CA GLU A 274 12.23 10.48 19.79
C GLU A 274 10.72 10.45 19.95
#